data_7128d64ba11f31b3fc713d1790d8d1e2
#
_entry.id   7128d64ba11f31b3fc713d1790d8d1e2
#
_cell.length_a   1.000
_cell.length_b   1.000
_cell.length_c   1.000
_cell.angle_alpha   90.00
_cell.angle_beta   90.00
_cell.angle_gamma   90.00
#
_symmetry.space_group_name_H-M   'P 1'
#
loop_
_entity.id
_entity.type
_entity.pdbx_description
1 polymer ?
#
loop_
_entity_poly.entity_id
_entity_poly.type
_entity_poly.pdbx_seq_one_letter_code
_entity_poly.pdbx_strand_id
1 'polypeptide(L)'
;MKEWELIVDKDPLPGSLNMAVDEYLFRSLPSAPQTCVRFYRWERPTVSLGYSQVAERVVAVELCRRLGVDIVRRMTGGKLVLHHREVTYSICSSDASVFSMSLAESYRLISCALIQGLAEMGLQARLAGRPPHSYPRGNLPCFSYPAENEVEIDGRKIIGSAQKRVGPRFLQHGSILLESDAALLRQVVSLSAEIGQLRMISLAEALGRKVDFEWAVDRLIHGFEAYFEIRFKPRIFSAEEWRLIEEIERTKYASEDWTLRRRESPKLAIGIS
;
A
#
# COMPACT_ATOMS: atom_id res chain seq x y z
N MET A 1 -6.93 -22.47 15.61
CA MET A 1 -6.84 -21.07 15.12
C MET A 1 -5.85 -21.07 13.97
N LYS A 2 -6.15 -20.40 12.86
CA LYS A 2 -5.21 -20.31 11.74
C LYS A 2 -4.02 -19.44 12.13
N GLU A 3 -2.84 -19.75 11.58
CA GLU A 3 -1.66 -18.90 11.73
C GLU A 3 -1.34 -18.19 10.42
N TRP A 4 -1.07 -16.88 10.50
CA TRP A 4 -0.56 -16.08 9.39
C TRP A 4 0.84 -15.55 9.73
N GLU A 5 1.64 -15.35 8.71
CA GLU A 5 2.96 -14.75 8.88
C GLU A 5 2.85 -13.23 9.06
N LEU A 6 3.68 -12.68 9.93
CA LEU A 6 3.77 -11.24 10.20
C LEU A 6 5.20 -10.74 10.06
N ILE A 7 5.37 -9.68 9.28
CA ILE A 7 6.59 -8.90 9.19
C ILE A 7 6.28 -7.48 9.66
N VAL A 8 7.03 -6.98 10.63
CA VAL A 8 7.02 -5.56 11.00
C VAL A 8 8.44 -5.06 10.81
N ASP A 9 8.64 -4.21 9.80
CA ASP A 9 9.97 -3.66 9.51
C ASP A 9 10.38 -2.70 10.63
N LYS A 10 11.51 -2.97 11.26
CA LYS A 10 12.05 -2.14 12.34
C LYS A 10 12.45 -0.77 11.81
N ASP A 11 13.18 -0.75 10.69
CA ASP A 11 13.71 0.44 10.07
C ASP A 11 12.94 0.81 8.80
N PRO A 12 12.81 2.10 8.47
CA PRO A 12 12.28 2.51 7.18
C PRO A 12 13.19 2.06 6.04
N LEU A 13 12.61 1.60 4.93
CA LEU A 13 13.37 1.17 3.75
C LEU A 13 13.18 2.14 2.58
N PRO A 14 14.17 2.20 1.64
CA PRO A 14 14.01 2.89 0.37
C PRO A 14 12.77 2.43 -0.40
N GLY A 15 12.14 3.33 -1.16
CA GLY A 15 10.92 3.01 -1.89
C GLY A 15 11.07 1.85 -2.89
N SER A 16 12.22 1.77 -3.58
CA SER A 16 12.55 0.67 -4.49
C SER A 16 12.60 -0.68 -3.78
N LEU A 17 13.24 -0.71 -2.60
CA LEU A 17 13.36 -1.91 -1.80
C LEU A 17 12.02 -2.34 -1.20
N ASN A 18 11.18 -1.39 -0.74
CA ASN A 18 9.82 -1.69 -0.28
C ASN A 18 8.99 -2.39 -1.37
N MET A 19 9.07 -1.92 -2.61
CA MET A 19 8.37 -2.54 -3.74
C MET A 19 8.95 -3.89 -4.12
N ALA A 20 10.27 -4.08 -3.97
CA ALA A 20 10.93 -5.37 -4.22
C ALA A 20 10.51 -6.42 -3.18
N VAL A 21 10.41 -6.05 -1.90
CA VAL A 21 9.91 -6.94 -0.83
C VAL A 21 8.47 -7.36 -1.12
N ASP A 22 7.58 -6.43 -1.46
CA ASP A 22 6.19 -6.76 -1.79
C ASP A 22 6.09 -7.70 -3.00
N GLU A 23 6.90 -7.49 -4.03
CA GLU A 23 6.95 -8.40 -5.19
C GLU A 23 7.52 -9.76 -4.84
N TYR A 24 8.57 -9.81 -4.02
CA TYR A 24 9.13 -11.07 -3.54
C TYR A 24 8.09 -11.88 -2.77
N LEU A 25 7.43 -11.28 -1.79
CA LEU A 25 6.37 -11.93 -1.00
C LEU A 25 5.24 -12.47 -1.89
N PHE A 26 4.83 -11.70 -2.89
CA PHE A 26 3.79 -12.14 -3.83
C PHE A 26 4.25 -13.30 -4.72
N ARG A 27 5.48 -13.27 -5.22
CA ARG A 27 6.02 -14.32 -6.11
C ARG A 27 6.36 -15.61 -5.37
N SER A 28 6.84 -15.50 -4.13
CA SER A 28 7.24 -16.64 -3.29
C SER A 28 6.07 -17.36 -2.63
N LEU A 29 4.82 -16.89 -2.82
CA LEU A 29 3.66 -17.60 -2.31
C LEU A 29 3.61 -19.03 -2.84
N PRO A 30 3.55 -20.04 -1.96
CA PRO A 30 3.43 -21.43 -2.36
C PRO A 30 2.04 -21.72 -2.97
N SER A 31 1.89 -22.90 -3.56
CA SER A 31 0.58 -23.40 -4.00
C SER A 31 -0.32 -23.78 -2.81
N ALA A 32 0.27 -24.11 -1.66
CA ALA A 32 -0.44 -24.34 -0.42
C ALA A 32 -1.01 -23.01 0.14
N PRO A 33 -2.13 -23.04 0.87
CA PRO A 33 -2.69 -21.85 1.50
C PRO A 33 -1.70 -21.19 2.45
N GLN A 34 -1.34 -19.94 2.18
CA GLN A 34 -0.46 -19.12 3.01
C GLN A 34 -0.90 -17.66 2.93
N THR A 35 -0.74 -16.96 4.05
CA THR A 35 -0.97 -15.52 4.14
C THR A 35 0.16 -14.88 4.93
N CYS A 36 0.74 -13.80 4.38
CA CYS A 36 1.73 -12.97 5.03
C CYS A 36 1.25 -11.52 5.04
N VAL A 37 1.29 -10.90 6.22
CA VAL A 37 1.01 -9.47 6.42
C VAL A 37 2.30 -8.78 6.77
N ARG A 38 2.55 -7.61 6.18
CA ARG A 38 3.72 -6.78 6.44
C ARG A 38 3.28 -5.37 6.76
N PHE A 39 3.88 -4.75 7.79
CA PHE A 39 3.78 -3.33 8.11
C PHE A 39 5.16 -2.68 7.99
N TYR A 40 5.22 -1.51 7.30
CA TYR A 40 6.50 -0.86 6.99
C TYR A 40 6.39 0.65 6.84
N ARG A 41 7.55 1.29 6.76
CA ARG A 41 7.74 2.74 6.57
C ARG A 41 8.63 3.01 5.36
N TRP A 42 8.68 4.26 4.97
CA TRP A 42 9.50 4.76 3.87
C TRP A 42 10.65 5.61 4.42
N GLU A 43 11.87 5.34 3.97
CA GLU A 43 13.06 6.07 4.40
C GLU A 43 12.98 7.55 4.04
N ARG A 44 12.43 7.85 2.85
CA ARG A 44 12.23 9.21 2.35
C ARG A 44 10.80 9.39 1.87
N PRO A 45 10.31 10.64 1.77
CA PRO A 45 9.08 10.89 1.04
C PRO A 45 9.15 10.27 -0.34
N THR A 46 8.18 9.45 -0.71
CA THR A 46 8.21 8.68 -1.96
C THR A 46 6.87 8.78 -2.68
N VAL A 47 6.90 9.13 -3.95
CA VAL A 47 5.74 9.02 -4.84
C VAL A 47 5.69 7.63 -5.44
N SER A 48 4.61 6.89 -5.24
CA SER A 48 4.38 5.63 -5.94
C SER A 48 3.35 5.78 -7.05
N LEU A 49 3.75 5.40 -8.26
CA LEU A 49 2.89 5.35 -9.45
C LEU A 49 2.14 4.01 -9.50
N GLY A 50 0.87 4.04 -9.86
CA GLY A 50 0.16 2.81 -10.24
C GLY A 50 0.73 2.24 -11.54
N TYR A 51 0.60 0.93 -11.73
CA TYR A 51 1.19 0.19 -12.85
C TYR A 51 0.97 0.87 -14.22
N SER A 52 -0.24 1.32 -14.52
CA SER A 52 -0.62 1.86 -15.83
C SER A 52 -0.44 3.37 -16.00
N GLN A 53 -0.04 4.10 -14.94
CA GLN A 53 0.10 5.55 -15.03
C GLN A 53 1.29 5.95 -15.91
N VAL A 54 1.11 7.01 -16.69
CA VAL A 54 2.17 7.67 -17.46
C VAL A 54 2.82 8.70 -16.54
N ALA A 55 4.09 8.49 -16.18
CA ALA A 55 4.79 9.26 -15.14
C ALA A 55 4.71 10.78 -15.41
N GLU A 56 5.08 11.22 -16.60
CA GLU A 56 5.17 12.63 -16.98
C GLU A 56 3.81 13.37 -16.91
N ARG A 57 2.71 12.60 -16.95
CA ARG A 57 1.35 13.17 -16.86
C ARG A 57 0.88 13.38 -15.42
N VAL A 58 1.48 12.70 -14.46
CA VAL A 58 0.94 12.65 -13.09
C VAL A 58 1.93 13.10 -12.02
N VAL A 59 3.25 13.09 -12.29
CA VAL A 59 4.28 13.49 -11.32
C VAL A 59 5.25 14.49 -11.93
N ALA A 60 5.62 15.50 -11.14
CA ALA A 60 6.62 16.50 -11.48
C ALA A 60 8.03 15.97 -11.20
N VAL A 61 8.55 15.10 -12.08
CA VAL A 61 9.78 14.32 -11.87
C VAL A 61 10.97 15.18 -11.42
N GLU A 62 11.25 16.30 -12.14
CA GLU A 62 12.36 17.17 -11.81
C GLU A 62 12.17 17.89 -10.47
N LEU A 63 10.93 18.20 -10.11
CA LEU A 63 10.65 18.78 -8.80
C LEU A 63 10.82 17.77 -7.68
N CYS A 64 10.38 16.52 -7.88
CA CYS A 64 10.65 15.43 -6.93
C CYS A 64 12.15 15.29 -6.65
N ARG A 65 12.98 15.26 -7.69
CA ARG A 65 14.45 15.19 -7.54
C ARG A 65 14.99 16.35 -6.71
N ARG A 66 14.55 17.59 -6.97
CA ARG A 66 15.00 18.77 -6.20
C ARG A 66 14.54 18.76 -4.76
N LEU A 67 13.38 18.19 -4.46
CA LEU A 67 12.81 18.10 -3.11
C LEU A 67 13.29 16.86 -2.34
N GLY A 68 14.11 15.98 -2.95
CA GLY A 68 14.52 14.72 -2.33
C GLY A 68 13.38 13.72 -2.16
N VAL A 69 12.37 13.79 -3.04
CA VAL A 69 11.23 12.86 -3.08
C VAL A 69 11.53 11.76 -4.08
N ASP A 70 11.56 10.53 -3.63
CA ASP A 70 11.78 9.35 -4.48
C ASP A 70 10.53 9.05 -5.33
N ILE A 71 10.74 8.39 -6.46
CA ILE A 71 9.66 7.94 -7.32
C ILE A 71 9.81 6.45 -7.57
N VAL A 72 8.74 5.69 -7.34
CA VAL A 72 8.69 4.25 -7.64
C VAL A 72 7.41 3.91 -8.41
N ARG A 73 7.39 2.77 -9.09
CA ARG A 73 6.18 2.23 -9.73
C ARG A 73 5.80 0.92 -9.08
N ARG A 74 4.57 0.83 -8.58
CA ARG A 74 4.01 -0.39 -8.00
C ARG A 74 3.65 -1.41 -9.08
N MET A 75 3.66 -2.69 -8.72
CA MET A 75 3.11 -3.75 -9.57
C MET A 75 1.57 -3.79 -9.57
N THR A 76 0.93 -3.10 -8.62
CA THR A 76 -0.52 -2.94 -8.51
C THR A 76 -1.02 -1.74 -9.32
N GLY A 77 -2.31 -1.72 -9.63
CA GLY A 77 -2.95 -0.58 -10.26
C GLY A 77 -3.14 0.62 -9.31
N GLY A 78 -4.14 1.43 -9.62
CA GLY A 78 -4.48 2.60 -8.83
C GLY A 78 -3.81 3.90 -9.32
N LYS A 79 -4.04 4.96 -8.56
CA LYS A 79 -3.53 6.32 -8.82
C LYS A 79 -2.28 6.59 -7.99
N LEU A 80 -1.58 7.68 -8.29
CA LEU A 80 -0.43 8.18 -7.56
C LEU A 80 -0.73 8.33 -6.06
N VAL A 81 0.21 7.89 -5.23
CA VAL A 81 0.22 8.08 -3.76
C VAL A 81 1.53 8.73 -3.37
N LEU A 82 1.49 9.72 -2.48
CA LEU A 82 2.64 10.22 -1.76
C LEU A 82 2.73 9.48 -0.43
N HIS A 83 3.80 8.74 -0.24
CA HIS A 83 4.14 8.04 0.99
C HIS A 83 5.07 8.90 1.84
N HIS A 84 4.59 9.32 2.98
CA HIS A 84 5.33 10.09 3.98
C HIS A 84 4.55 10.06 5.28
N ARG A 85 5.19 9.87 6.42
CA ARG A 85 4.56 9.82 7.75
C ARG A 85 3.30 8.95 7.81
N GLU A 86 3.45 7.70 7.47
CA GLU A 86 2.34 6.74 7.37
C GLU A 86 2.71 5.37 7.91
N VAL A 87 1.72 4.55 8.17
CA VAL A 87 1.85 3.10 8.18
C VAL A 87 1.48 2.60 6.80
N THR A 88 2.39 1.92 6.12
CA THR A 88 2.05 1.14 4.94
C THR A 88 1.88 -0.31 5.34
N TYR A 89 0.81 -0.95 4.86
CA TYR A 89 0.63 -2.38 5.00
C TYR A 89 0.69 -3.08 3.65
N SER A 90 1.12 -4.32 3.63
CA SER A 90 0.88 -5.23 2.52
C SER A 90 0.41 -6.60 3.03
N ILE A 91 -0.45 -7.25 2.25
CA ILE A 91 -0.92 -8.61 2.48
C ILE A 91 -0.78 -9.40 1.20
N CYS A 92 -0.01 -10.47 1.27
CA CYS A 92 0.15 -11.45 0.20
C CYS A 92 -0.52 -12.76 0.63
N SER A 93 -1.42 -13.31 -0.21
CA SER A 93 -2.10 -14.55 0.12
C SER A 93 -2.34 -15.43 -1.10
N SER A 94 -2.28 -16.74 -0.86
CA SER A 94 -2.74 -17.83 -1.75
C SER A 94 -3.90 -18.62 -1.12
N ASP A 95 -4.39 -18.21 0.06
CA ASP A 95 -5.46 -18.93 0.79
C ASP A 95 -6.85 -18.62 0.23
N ALA A 96 -7.29 -19.43 -0.74
CA ALA A 96 -8.63 -19.31 -1.32
C ALA A 96 -9.76 -19.68 -0.36
N SER A 97 -9.46 -20.31 0.79
CA SER A 97 -10.48 -20.63 1.81
C SER A 97 -10.88 -19.42 2.66
N VAL A 98 -10.00 -18.40 2.72
CA VAL A 98 -10.27 -17.13 3.40
C VAL A 98 -10.63 -16.05 2.38
N PHE A 99 -9.85 -16.00 1.29
CA PHE A 99 -10.01 -14.96 0.28
C PHE A 99 -10.54 -15.56 -1.02
N SER A 100 -11.81 -15.30 -1.31
CA SER A 100 -12.43 -15.76 -2.55
C SER A 100 -11.68 -15.24 -3.79
N MET A 101 -11.99 -15.81 -4.96
CA MET A 101 -11.43 -15.36 -6.24
C MET A 101 -11.88 -13.95 -6.64
N SER A 102 -12.85 -13.37 -5.91
CA SER A 102 -13.30 -11.99 -6.14
C SER A 102 -12.32 -10.97 -5.57
N LEU A 103 -11.83 -10.08 -6.44
CA LEU A 103 -10.99 -8.95 -6.04
C LEU A 103 -11.75 -8.03 -5.08
N ALA A 104 -13.02 -7.73 -5.37
CA ALA A 104 -13.83 -6.83 -4.55
C ALA A 104 -14.08 -7.41 -3.15
N GLU A 105 -14.31 -8.72 -3.05
CA GLU A 105 -14.58 -9.36 -1.77
C GLU A 105 -13.34 -9.45 -0.90
N SER A 106 -12.20 -9.90 -1.43
CA SER A 106 -10.94 -9.91 -0.68
C SER A 106 -10.51 -8.50 -0.25
N TYR A 107 -10.72 -7.50 -1.11
CA TYR A 107 -10.50 -6.10 -0.77
C TYR A 107 -11.36 -5.67 0.42
N ARG A 108 -12.67 -6.01 0.39
CA ARG A 108 -13.62 -5.70 1.46
C ARG A 108 -13.25 -6.36 2.79
N LEU A 109 -12.89 -7.65 2.78
CA LEU A 109 -12.49 -8.38 3.99
C LEU A 109 -11.28 -7.72 4.67
N ILE A 110 -10.26 -7.36 3.89
CA ILE A 110 -9.06 -6.68 4.40
C ILE A 110 -9.43 -5.30 4.94
N SER A 111 -10.30 -4.56 4.24
CA SER A 111 -10.77 -3.26 4.72
C SER A 111 -11.53 -3.38 6.05
N CYS A 112 -12.34 -4.44 6.24
CA CYS A 112 -13.03 -4.69 7.51
C CYS A 112 -12.05 -4.99 8.65
N ALA A 113 -10.99 -5.77 8.41
CA ALA A 113 -9.95 -6.01 9.42
C ALA A 113 -9.23 -4.71 9.81
N LEU A 114 -8.94 -3.85 8.82
CA LEU A 114 -8.35 -2.53 9.09
C LEU A 114 -9.31 -1.62 9.88
N ILE A 115 -10.62 -1.65 9.59
CA ILE A 115 -11.65 -0.93 10.37
C ILE A 115 -11.67 -1.44 11.82
N GLN A 116 -11.54 -2.75 12.04
CA GLN A 116 -11.43 -3.29 13.40
C GLN A 116 -10.20 -2.75 14.11
N GLY A 117 -9.04 -2.66 13.44
CA GLY A 117 -7.83 -2.03 13.99
C GLY A 117 -8.01 -0.54 14.32
N LEU A 118 -8.74 0.20 13.48
CA LEU A 118 -9.09 1.60 13.76
C LEU A 118 -10.07 1.72 14.96
N ALA A 119 -10.97 0.75 15.13
CA ALA A 119 -11.85 0.70 16.30
C ALA A 119 -11.06 0.47 17.60
N GLU A 120 -10.00 -0.34 17.58
CA GLU A 120 -9.05 -0.49 18.70
C GLU A 120 -8.31 0.82 19.05
N MET A 121 -8.26 1.77 18.11
CA MET A 121 -7.74 3.13 18.35
C MET A 121 -8.82 4.10 18.86
N GLY A 122 -10.09 3.66 18.99
CA GLY A 122 -11.23 4.50 19.37
C GLY A 122 -11.86 5.26 18.19
N LEU A 123 -11.54 4.91 16.93
CA LEU A 123 -12.05 5.57 15.74
C LEU A 123 -13.25 4.82 15.15
N GLN A 124 -14.26 5.57 14.70
CA GLN A 124 -15.42 5.03 14.01
C GLN A 124 -15.22 5.18 12.48
N ALA A 125 -14.56 4.20 11.89
CA ALA A 125 -14.37 4.12 10.44
C ALA A 125 -15.43 3.22 9.79
N ARG A 126 -15.67 3.43 8.50
CA ARG A 126 -16.60 2.61 7.70
C ARG A 126 -16.10 2.41 6.29
N LEU A 127 -16.70 1.46 5.57
CA LEU A 127 -16.49 1.30 4.14
C LEU A 127 -17.20 2.44 3.40
N ALA A 128 -16.50 3.07 2.47
CA ALA A 128 -17.09 4.04 1.57
C ALA A 128 -18.08 3.37 0.63
N GLY A 129 -19.24 4.01 0.44
CA GLY A 129 -20.24 3.58 -0.52
C GLY A 129 -19.81 3.85 -1.97
N ARG A 130 -20.70 3.48 -2.91
CA ARG A 130 -20.47 3.81 -4.33
C ARG A 130 -20.41 5.31 -4.52
N PRO A 131 -19.35 5.82 -5.20
CA PRO A 131 -19.29 7.24 -5.50
C PRO A 131 -20.44 7.64 -6.45
N PRO A 132 -20.93 8.90 -6.38
CA PRO A 132 -21.94 9.40 -7.32
C PRO A 132 -21.50 9.23 -8.78
N HIS A 133 -22.45 9.08 -9.71
CA HIS A 133 -22.18 8.95 -11.16
C HIS A 133 -21.39 10.14 -11.76
N SER A 134 -21.39 11.30 -11.10
CA SER A 134 -20.64 12.51 -11.47
C SER A 134 -19.16 12.49 -11.04
N TYR A 135 -18.65 11.35 -10.57
CA TYR A 135 -17.27 11.22 -10.13
C TYR A 135 -16.26 11.54 -11.27
N PRO A 136 -15.36 12.51 -11.11
CA PRO A 136 -14.39 12.84 -12.15
C PRO A 136 -13.47 11.64 -12.44
N ARG A 137 -13.57 11.08 -13.63
CA ARG A 137 -12.69 9.98 -14.12
C ARG A 137 -11.37 10.56 -14.64
N GLY A 138 -10.67 11.36 -13.81
CA GLY A 138 -9.42 12.03 -14.20
C GLY A 138 -8.17 11.43 -13.56
N ASN A 139 -7.02 12.05 -13.84
CA ASN A 139 -5.70 11.68 -13.29
C ASN A 139 -5.47 12.17 -11.84
N LEU A 140 -6.52 12.33 -11.05
CA LEU A 140 -6.44 12.79 -9.66
C LEU A 140 -5.63 11.81 -8.79
N PRO A 141 -4.92 12.31 -7.74
CA PRO A 141 -4.25 11.45 -6.76
C PRO A 141 -5.21 10.48 -6.05
N CYS A 142 -4.68 9.39 -5.50
CA CYS A 142 -5.47 8.32 -4.88
C CYS A 142 -6.35 8.80 -3.70
N PHE A 143 -5.93 9.83 -2.98
CA PHE A 143 -6.64 10.40 -1.83
C PHE A 143 -7.62 11.54 -2.16
N SER A 144 -7.90 11.80 -3.43
CA SER A 144 -8.86 12.87 -3.79
C SER A 144 -10.30 12.53 -3.42
N TYR A 145 -10.69 11.24 -3.53
CA TYR A 145 -12.02 10.75 -3.16
C TYR A 145 -11.95 9.27 -2.77
N PRO A 146 -12.77 8.81 -1.80
CA PRO A 146 -12.89 7.40 -1.51
C PRO A 146 -13.58 6.65 -2.68
N ALA A 147 -12.99 5.53 -3.10
CA ALA A 147 -13.64 4.58 -4.01
C ALA A 147 -14.52 3.60 -3.20
N GLU A 148 -15.36 2.82 -3.90
CA GLU A 148 -16.17 1.78 -3.27
C GLU A 148 -15.29 0.82 -2.45
N ASN A 149 -15.68 0.52 -1.21
CA ASN A 149 -14.99 -0.33 -0.23
C ASN A 149 -13.66 0.25 0.32
N GLU A 150 -13.30 1.49 0.04
CA GLU A 150 -12.22 2.16 0.75
C GLU A 150 -12.65 2.56 2.17
N VAL A 151 -11.68 2.78 3.06
CA VAL A 151 -11.97 3.10 4.46
C VAL A 151 -12.02 4.61 4.65
N GLU A 152 -13.11 5.09 5.24
CA GLU A 152 -13.34 6.52 5.51
C GLU A 152 -13.78 6.80 6.94
N ILE A 153 -13.51 8.02 7.40
CA ILE A 153 -14.05 8.63 8.60
C ILE A 153 -14.69 9.96 8.19
N ASP A 154 -15.97 10.17 8.51
CA ASP A 154 -16.74 11.38 8.19
C ASP A 154 -16.65 11.81 6.71
N GLY A 155 -16.71 10.84 5.79
CA GLY A 155 -16.64 11.07 4.35
C GLY A 155 -15.24 11.45 3.85
N ARG A 156 -14.20 11.31 4.69
CA ARG A 156 -12.79 11.54 4.35
C ARG A 156 -12.02 10.22 4.39
N LYS A 157 -11.28 9.95 3.33
CA LYS A 157 -10.49 8.73 3.18
C LYS A 157 -9.33 8.70 4.17
N ILE A 158 -9.24 7.63 4.97
CA ILE A 158 -8.14 7.41 5.90
C ILE A 158 -7.17 6.34 5.39
N ILE A 159 -7.66 5.36 4.61
CA ILE A 159 -6.85 4.27 4.03
C ILE A 159 -7.05 4.23 2.53
N GLY A 160 -5.96 4.25 1.77
CA GLY A 160 -5.95 4.03 0.34
C GLY A 160 -5.25 2.73 0.00
N SER A 161 -5.91 1.84 -0.74
CA SER A 161 -5.36 0.54 -1.06
C SER A 161 -5.41 0.22 -2.56
N ALA A 162 -4.52 -0.66 -3.00
CA ALA A 162 -4.49 -1.19 -4.35
C ALA A 162 -4.20 -2.70 -4.30
N GLN A 163 -4.79 -3.45 -5.23
CA GLN A 163 -4.63 -4.90 -5.27
C GLN A 163 -4.16 -5.35 -6.66
N LYS A 164 -3.35 -6.41 -6.69
CA LYS A 164 -3.03 -7.22 -7.87
C LYS A 164 -3.38 -8.67 -7.56
N ARG A 165 -4.02 -9.35 -8.53
CA ARG A 165 -4.37 -10.76 -8.41
C ARG A 165 -3.90 -11.54 -9.65
N VAL A 166 -3.40 -12.74 -9.43
CA VAL A 166 -3.05 -13.71 -10.48
C VAL A 166 -3.50 -15.09 -10.00
N GLY A 167 -4.58 -15.60 -10.57
CA GLY A 167 -5.23 -16.80 -10.07
C GLY A 167 -5.64 -16.65 -8.59
N PRO A 168 -5.35 -17.64 -7.72
CA PRO A 168 -5.66 -17.56 -6.29
C PRO A 168 -4.75 -16.60 -5.53
N ARG A 169 -3.57 -16.29 -6.07
CA ARG A 169 -2.58 -15.42 -5.41
C ARG A 169 -2.93 -13.95 -5.58
N PHE A 170 -2.80 -13.17 -4.52
CA PHE A 170 -2.91 -11.72 -4.61
C PHE A 170 -1.93 -11.00 -3.69
N LEU A 171 -1.67 -9.76 -4.04
CA LEU A 171 -1.04 -8.73 -3.21
C LEU A 171 -2.03 -7.59 -3.08
N GLN A 172 -2.37 -7.18 -1.86
CA GLN A 172 -2.98 -5.89 -1.57
C GLN A 172 -2.06 -5.10 -0.66
N HIS A 173 -1.82 -3.86 -0.98
CA HIS A 173 -1.12 -2.94 -0.10
C HIS A 173 -1.86 -1.60 0.00
N GLY A 174 -1.58 -0.87 1.05
CA GLY A 174 -2.25 0.41 1.29
C GLY A 174 -1.52 1.28 2.29
N SER A 175 -1.89 2.56 2.24
CA SER A 175 -1.34 3.64 3.04
C SER A 175 -2.37 4.09 4.08
N ILE A 176 -1.95 4.19 5.33
CA ILE A 176 -2.70 4.70 6.49
C ILE A 176 -1.92 5.90 7.00
N LEU A 177 -2.44 7.11 6.78
CA LEU A 177 -1.73 8.34 7.10
C LEU A 177 -1.64 8.54 8.62
N LEU A 178 -0.42 8.63 9.16
CA LEU A 178 -0.19 9.10 10.52
C LEU A 178 -0.39 10.62 10.59
N GLU A 179 0.20 11.34 9.63
CA GLU A 179 0.03 12.78 9.43
C GLU A 179 -0.17 13.08 7.95
N SER A 180 -0.91 14.14 7.63
CA SER A 180 -1.13 14.55 6.24
C SER A 180 -0.04 15.51 5.78
N ASP A 181 0.52 15.27 4.59
CA ASP A 181 1.41 16.20 3.90
C ASP A 181 0.80 16.66 2.56
N ALA A 182 -0.35 17.29 2.66
CA ALA A 182 -1.07 17.82 1.50
C ALA A 182 -0.26 18.90 0.74
N ALA A 183 0.62 19.61 1.44
CA ALA A 183 1.46 20.64 0.84
C ALA A 183 2.50 20.01 -0.11
N LEU A 184 3.21 18.98 0.35
CA LEU A 184 4.17 18.26 -0.50
C LEU A 184 3.46 17.53 -1.64
N LEU A 185 2.31 16.90 -1.37
CA LEU A 185 1.53 16.23 -2.42
C LEU A 185 1.18 17.19 -3.57
N ARG A 186 0.73 18.41 -3.25
CA ARG A 186 0.41 19.41 -4.27
C ARG A 186 1.62 19.85 -5.10
N GLN A 187 2.81 19.85 -4.51
CA GLN A 187 4.03 20.21 -5.24
C GLN A 187 4.47 19.10 -6.20
N VAL A 188 4.38 17.83 -5.80
CA VAL A 188 4.92 16.72 -6.59
C VAL A 188 3.98 16.22 -7.70
N VAL A 189 2.71 16.62 -7.69
CA VAL A 189 1.74 16.24 -8.73
C VAL A 189 1.80 17.23 -9.90
N SER A 190 1.91 16.71 -11.14
CA SER A 190 1.99 17.54 -12.36
C SER A 190 0.73 18.38 -12.64
N LEU A 191 -0.43 17.89 -12.21
CA LEU A 191 -1.74 18.52 -12.48
C LEU A 191 -2.23 19.29 -11.25
N SER A 192 -1.42 20.17 -10.69
CA SER A 192 -1.75 20.93 -9.49
C SER A 192 -3.07 21.72 -9.57
N ALA A 193 -3.48 22.13 -10.76
CA ALA A 193 -4.74 22.83 -10.98
C ALA A 193 -5.99 21.96 -10.79
N GLU A 194 -5.88 20.63 -10.88
CA GLU A 194 -7.00 19.69 -10.72
C GLU A 194 -7.06 19.05 -9.31
N ILE A 195 -6.08 19.31 -8.45
CA ILE A 195 -6.14 18.88 -7.06
C ILE A 195 -7.11 19.81 -6.31
N GLY A 196 -8.39 19.53 -6.43
CA GLY A 196 -9.44 20.18 -5.64
C GLY A 196 -9.28 19.91 -4.14
N GLN A 197 -10.35 19.95 -3.37
CA GLN A 197 -10.31 19.54 -1.97
C GLN A 197 -9.89 18.07 -1.84
N LEU A 198 -8.73 17.83 -1.24
CA LEU A 198 -8.32 16.49 -0.85
C LEU A 198 -9.26 16.02 0.29
N ARG A 199 -10.03 14.99 0.04
CA ARG A 199 -10.93 14.39 1.03
C ARG A 199 -10.23 13.26 1.76
N MET A 200 -9.13 13.61 2.45
CA MET A 200 -8.34 12.68 3.25
C MET A 200 -8.28 13.14 4.70
N ILE A 201 -8.04 12.20 5.60
CA ILE A 201 -7.82 12.42 7.02
C ILE A 201 -6.67 11.55 7.49
N SER A 202 -5.87 12.05 8.43
CA SER A 202 -4.81 11.27 9.08
C SER A 202 -5.26 10.77 10.46
N LEU A 203 -4.54 9.78 11.00
CA LEU A 203 -4.77 9.31 12.37
C LEU A 203 -4.58 10.42 13.40
N ALA A 204 -3.54 11.25 13.22
CA ALA A 204 -3.31 12.38 14.14
C ALA A 204 -4.46 13.38 14.14
N GLU A 205 -5.03 13.68 12.97
CA GLU A 205 -6.20 14.56 12.85
C GLU A 205 -7.45 13.91 13.46
N ALA A 206 -7.70 12.64 13.18
CA ALA A 206 -8.87 11.92 13.68
C ALA A 206 -8.86 11.74 15.20
N LEU A 207 -7.67 11.54 15.80
CA LEU A 207 -7.49 11.33 17.25
C LEU A 207 -7.19 12.61 18.02
N GLY A 208 -6.91 13.73 17.34
CA GLY A 208 -6.54 14.99 17.98
C GLY A 208 -5.18 14.93 18.70
N ARG A 209 -4.30 14.00 18.37
CA ARG A 209 -2.98 13.81 18.96
C ARG A 209 -1.99 13.18 17.98
N LYS A 210 -0.69 13.36 18.25
CA LYS A 210 0.35 12.64 17.51
C LYS A 210 0.21 11.13 17.71
N VAL A 211 0.49 10.37 16.65
CA VAL A 211 0.38 8.91 16.63
C VAL A 211 1.72 8.31 16.22
N ASP A 212 2.24 7.40 17.03
CA ASP A 212 3.46 6.66 16.74
C ASP A 212 3.16 5.46 15.84
N PHE A 213 4.14 5.11 15.00
CA PHE A 213 4.05 3.98 14.08
C PHE A 213 3.80 2.67 14.83
N GLU A 214 4.61 2.40 15.84
CA GLU A 214 4.56 1.16 16.61
C GLU A 214 3.21 0.97 17.30
N TRP A 215 2.68 2.03 17.90
CA TRP A 215 1.36 2.02 18.52
C TRP A 215 0.25 1.76 17.49
N ALA A 216 0.32 2.38 16.31
CA ALA A 216 -0.68 2.19 15.28
C ALA A 216 -0.63 0.76 14.71
N VAL A 217 0.57 0.23 14.46
CA VAL A 217 0.77 -1.14 13.96
C VAL A 217 0.24 -2.17 14.96
N ASP A 218 0.49 -2.00 16.25
CA ASP A 218 -0.02 -2.90 17.30
C ASP A 218 -1.57 -2.99 17.27
N ARG A 219 -2.27 -1.85 17.16
CA ARG A 219 -3.73 -1.83 17.05
C ARG A 219 -4.24 -2.48 15.76
N LEU A 220 -3.52 -2.28 14.64
CA LEU A 220 -3.87 -2.92 13.37
C LEU A 220 -3.68 -4.44 13.44
N ILE A 221 -2.61 -4.93 14.07
CA ILE A 221 -2.38 -6.37 14.31
C ILE A 221 -3.54 -6.97 15.08
N HIS A 222 -3.95 -6.37 16.20
CA HIS A 222 -5.10 -6.81 16.97
C HIS A 222 -6.39 -6.83 16.13
N GLY A 223 -6.59 -5.82 15.28
CA GLY A 223 -7.74 -5.78 14.38
C GLY A 223 -7.77 -6.93 13.38
N PHE A 224 -6.63 -7.30 12.79
CA PHE A 224 -6.52 -8.46 11.91
C PHE A 224 -6.76 -9.78 12.67
N GLU A 225 -6.14 -9.95 13.85
CA GLU A 225 -6.32 -11.15 14.67
C GLU A 225 -7.78 -11.35 15.08
N ALA A 226 -8.44 -10.27 15.53
CA ALA A 226 -9.84 -10.30 15.95
C ALA A 226 -10.79 -10.58 14.77
N TYR A 227 -10.59 -9.89 13.63
CA TYR A 227 -11.50 -10.03 12.50
C TYR A 227 -11.42 -11.38 11.80
N PHE A 228 -10.19 -11.92 11.62
CA PHE A 228 -9.99 -13.19 10.91
C PHE A 228 -9.90 -14.41 11.84
N GLU A 229 -9.97 -14.20 13.17
CA GLU A 229 -9.82 -15.25 14.19
C GLU A 229 -8.52 -16.05 14.02
N ILE A 230 -7.42 -15.32 13.82
CA ILE A 230 -6.09 -15.86 13.56
C ILE A 230 -5.11 -15.53 14.69
N ARG A 231 -3.91 -16.14 14.61
CA ARG A 231 -2.72 -15.70 15.34
C ARG A 231 -1.61 -15.38 14.36
N PHE A 232 -0.88 -14.31 14.64
CA PHE A 232 0.29 -13.99 13.87
C PHE A 232 1.53 -14.72 14.38
N LYS A 233 2.32 -15.25 13.42
CA LYS A 233 3.65 -15.81 13.64
C LYS A 233 4.69 -14.88 13.03
N PRO A 234 5.65 -14.38 13.79
CA PRO A 234 6.73 -13.54 13.24
C PRO A 234 7.48 -14.25 12.12
N ARG A 235 7.72 -13.53 11.03
CA ARG A 235 8.55 -13.94 9.91
C ARG A 235 9.74 -13.02 9.78
N ILE A 236 10.91 -13.60 9.56
CA ILE A 236 12.17 -12.90 9.28
C ILE A 236 12.71 -13.47 7.97
N PHE A 237 13.16 -12.61 7.07
CA PHE A 237 13.81 -13.03 5.85
C PHE A 237 15.17 -13.64 6.11
N SER A 238 15.46 -14.76 5.46
CA SER A 238 16.79 -15.36 5.44
C SER A 238 17.75 -14.52 4.59
N ALA A 239 19.05 -14.76 4.71
CA ALA A 239 20.06 -14.11 3.87
C ALA A 239 19.86 -14.42 2.36
N GLU A 240 19.34 -15.59 2.02
CA GLU A 240 19.03 -15.98 0.64
C GLU A 240 17.84 -15.20 0.11
N GLU A 241 16.76 -15.08 0.90
CA GLU A 241 15.59 -14.28 0.54
C GLU A 241 15.97 -12.80 0.33
N TRP A 242 16.81 -12.24 1.20
CA TRP A 242 17.32 -10.88 1.03
C TRP A 242 18.09 -10.69 -0.28
N ARG A 243 18.96 -11.64 -0.66
CA ARG A 243 19.64 -11.58 -1.97
C ARG A 243 18.67 -11.55 -3.15
N LEU A 244 17.59 -12.33 -3.09
CA LEU A 244 16.56 -12.34 -4.12
C LEU A 244 15.77 -11.01 -4.16
N ILE A 245 15.48 -10.44 -3.00
CA ILE A 245 14.82 -9.14 -2.87
C ILE A 245 15.70 -8.03 -3.45
N GLU A 246 16.97 -7.99 -3.09
CA GLU A 246 17.96 -7.03 -3.62
C GLU A 246 18.15 -7.17 -5.14
N GLU A 247 18.10 -8.39 -5.66
CA GLU A 247 18.14 -8.65 -7.11
C GLU A 247 16.90 -8.09 -7.82
N ILE A 248 15.70 -8.25 -7.23
CA ILE A 248 14.46 -7.65 -7.75
C ILE A 248 14.55 -6.12 -7.72
N GLU A 249 15.05 -5.56 -6.63
CA GLU A 249 15.26 -4.11 -6.53
C GLU A 249 16.19 -3.62 -7.63
N ARG A 250 17.40 -4.16 -7.69
CA ARG A 250 18.46 -3.75 -8.62
C ARG A 250 18.04 -3.86 -10.08
N THR A 251 17.36 -4.94 -10.45
CA THR A 251 17.00 -5.21 -11.85
C THR A 251 15.69 -4.59 -12.30
N LYS A 252 14.85 -4.17 -11.36
CA LYS A 252 13.53 -3.62 -11.68
C LYS A 252 13.27 -2.28 -10.99
N TYR A 253 13.13 -2.26 -9.67
CA TYR A 253 12.58 -1.11 -8.97
C TYR A 253 13.53 0.07 -8.83
N ALA A 254 14.84 -0.15 -8.86
CA ALA A 254 15.85 0.89 -8.94
C ALA A 254 16.04 1.45 -10.38
N SER A 255 15.37 0.86 -11.38
CA SER A 255 15.50 1.27 -12.78
C SER A 255 14.47 2.33 -13.18
N GLU A 256 14.93 3.40 -13.85
CA GLU A 256 14.03 4.37 -14.48
C GLU A 256 13.21 3.77 -15.61
N ASP A 257 13.71 2.75 -16.29
CA ASP A 257 12.96 2.06 -17.34
C ASP A 257 11.67 1.42 -16.80
N TRP A 258 11.72 0.81 -15.63
CA TRP A 258 10.51 0.36 -14.96
C TRP A 258 9.71 1.54 -14.39
N THR A 259 10.36 2.37 -13.59
CA THR A 259 9.68 3.39 -12.79
C THR A 259 9.00 4.46 -13.64
N LEU A 260 9.71 5.02 -14.62
CA LEU A 260 9.19 6.10 -15.45
C LEU A 260 8.58 5.60 -16.76
N ARG A 261 9.23 4.64 -17.44
CA ARG A 261 8.86 4.20 -18.80
C ARG A 261 8.01 2.94 -18.83
N ARG A 262 7.82 2.25 -17.69
CA ARG A 262 7.08 0.97 -17.58
C ARG A 262 7.63 -0.11 -18.53
N ARG A 263 8.93 -0.14 -18.72
CA ARG A 263 9.60 -1.22 -19.46
C ARG A 263 9.99 -2.30 -18.48
N GLU A 264 9.46 -3.51 -18.65
CA GLU A 264 9.91 -4.66 -17.87
C GLU A 264 11.31 -5.08 -18.35
N SER A 265 12.24 -5.23 -17.44
CA SER A 265 13.49 -5.92 -17.75
C SER A 265 13.19 -7.34 -18.26
N PRO A 266 14.01 -7.92 -19.16
CA PRO A 266 13.82 -9.29 -19.59
C PRO A 266 13.65 -10.17 -18.36
N LYS A 267 12.68 -11.11 -18.44
CA LYS A 267 12.22 -11.94 -17.32
C LYS A 267 13.36 -12.32 -16.40
N LEU A 268 13.34 -11.80 -15.18
CA LEU A 268 14.12 -12.35 -14.09
C LEU A 268 13.70 -13.83 -13.98
N ALA A 269 14.57 -14.72 -14.38
CA ALA A 269 14.48 -16.14 -14.06
C ALA A 269 14.82 -16.30 -12.57
N ILE A 270 14.01 -15.67 -11.68
CA ILE A 270 14.04 -16.00 -10.27
C ILE A 270 13.40 -17.37 -10.23
N GLY A 271 14.20 -18.41 -10.00
CA GLY A 271 13.75 -19.78 -9.82
C GLY A 271 12.91 -19.99 -8.58
N ILE A 272 11.83 -19.19 -8.48
CA ILE A 272 10.75 -19.38 -7.51
C ILE A 272 9.68 -20.14 -8.27
N SER A 273 9.74 -21.47 -8.13
CA SER A 273 8.78 -22.43 -8.68
C SER A 273 7.44 -22.33 -7.98
#